data_54393f5d242a5fa4e68bf02a6207ca1d
#
_entry.id   54393f5d242a5fa4e68bf02a6207ca1d
#
_cell.length_a   1.000
_cell.length_b   1.000
_cell.length_c   1.000
_cell.angle_alpha   90.00
_cell.angle_beta   90.00
_cell.angle_gamma   90.00
#
_symmetry.space_group_name_H-M   'P 1'
#
loop_
_entity.id
_entity.type
_entity.pdbx_description
1 polymer ?
#
loop_
_entity_poly.entity_id
_entity_poly.type
_entity_poly.pdbx_seq_one_letter_code
_entity_poly.pdbx_strand_id
1 'polypeptide(L)'
;MGACLLRFAVAASFGCAAATAPPAPSDGSQAQAVPAPGPAEIAVAEPAPRVEEPSVKPGINAPYFRDDGLDRYTRILEAETREIVRRRSDIVDAIGLEEGTVVADIGAGTGLLTIEMAKQVGQRGTVFAVDIVPAFLERIRERARTEGLGNIVVVRGEERATGLKPASLDLAFMCDTYHHIEYPETYMRSLFQALRQGAILVLVDMKRPEGQSSPAVLRHVRADKPNVIAEVEQAGFVFESEIDLLRENYYLRFRRP
;
A
#
# COMPACT_ATOMS: atom_id res chain seq x y z
N MET A 1 46.45 -46.34 -14.57
CA MET A 1 46.36 -46.36 -16.04
C MET A 1 45.48 -45.20 -16.42
N GLY A 2 45.95 -44.06 -16.81
CA GLY A 2 46.96 -43.68 -17.79
C GLY A 2 46.27 -43.14 -18.99
N ALA A 3 46.35 -41.86 -19.23
CA ALA A 3 46.64 -41.11 -20.43
C ALA A 3 45.91 -39.74 -20.38
N CYS A 4 46.44 -38.67 -20.22
CA CYS A 4 47.43 -37.69 -20.69
C CYS A 4 47.53 -37.60 -22.22
N LEU A 5 47.15 -36.48 -22.81
CA LEU A 5 47.55 -35.86 -24.05
C LEU A 5 46.91 -34.45 -24.12
N LEU A 6 47.59 -33.37 -23.95
CA LEU A 6 48.73 -32.67 -24.63
C LEU A 6 48.31 -31.94 -25.94
N ARG A 7 48.24 -30.60 -25.83
CA ARG A 7 48.70 -29.50 -26.71
C ARG A 7 48.21 -29.41 -28.16
N PHE A 8 47.77 -28.18 -28.54
CA PHE A 8 48.54 -27.36 -29.51
C PHE A 8 48.11 -25.87 -29.43
N ALA A 9 49.12 -25.03 -29.19
CA ALA A 9 49.03 -23.59 -29.38
C ALA A 9 49.46 -23.29 -30.83
N VAL A 10 48.69 -22.39 -31.47
CA VAL A 10 49.13 -21.77 -32.74
C VAL A 10 49.08 -20.25 -32.54
N ALA A 11 50.27 -19.66 -32.50
CA ALA A 11 50.45 -18.22 -32.58
C ALA A 11 50.49 -17.82 -34.06
N ALA A 12 49.66 -16.87 -34.45
CA ALA A 12 49.78 -16.18 -35.73
C ALA A 12 49.95 -14.69 -35.48
N SER A 13 51.21 -14.27 -35.67
CA SER A 13 51.61 -12.87 -35.79
C SER A 13 51.22 -12.33 -37.15
N PHE A 14 50.46 -11.25 -37.22
CA PHE A 14 50.34 -10.42 -38.42
C PHE A 14 50.59 -8.95 -38.09
N GLY A 15 51.38 -8.36 -38.95
CA GLY A 15 52.12 -7.14 -38.83
C GLY A 15 51.25 -5.86 -38.83
N CYS A 16 51.88 -4.89 -38.26
CA CYS A 16 51.49 -3.50 -38.19
C CYS A 16 51.63 -2.85 -39.56
N ALA A 17 50.55 -2.32 -40.12
CA ALA A 17 50.59 -1.35 -41.22
C ALA A 17 49.93 -0.05 -40.72
N ALA A 18 50.75 0.97 -40.57
CA ALA A 18 50.32 2.33 -40.22
C ALA A 18 49.61 2.96 -41.44
N ALA A 19 48.35 3.25 -41.30
CA ALA A 19 47.59 4.11 -42.21
C ALA A 19 47.48 5.53 -41.62
N THR A 20 48.04 6.50 -42.32
CA THR A 20 47.95 7.94 -42.00
C THR A 20 46.55 8.45 -42.24
N ALA A 21 45.98 9.07 -41.22
CA ALA A 21 44.68 9.73 -41.28
C ALA A 21 44.79 11.10 -41.98
N PRO A 22 43.77 11.50 -42.76
CA PRO A 22 43.71 12.85 -43.35
C PRO A 22 43.32 13.92 -42.31
N PRO A 23 43.66 15.19 -42.52
CA PRO A 23 43.37 16.27 -41.58
C PRO A 23 41.87 16.60 -41.54
N ALA A 24 41.38 16.88 -40.32
CA ALA A 24 40.02 17.31 -40.06
C ALA A 24 39.74 18.73 -40.60
N PRO A 25 38.53 19.01 -41.12
CA PRO A 25 38.12 20.35 -41.49
C PRO A 25 37.82 21.17 -40.21
N SER A 26 38.42 22.35 -40.12
CA SER A 26 38.08 23.40 -39.15
C SER A 26 36.78 24.08 -39.57
N ASP A 27 35.68 23.75 -38.93
CA ASP A 27 34.47 24.54 -39.04
C ASP A 27 34.08 25.05 -37.63
N GLY A 28 34.25 26.38 -37.49
CA GLY A 28 33.95 27.12 -36.30
C GLY A 28 32.46 27.44 -36.20
N SER A 29 31.65 26.46 -35.85
CA SER A 29 30.25 26.75 -35.46
C SER A 29 30.15 26.60 -33.95
N GLN A 30 30.08 27.75 -33.27
CA GLN A 30 29.71 27.81 -31.84
C GLN A 30 28.25 27.34 -31.71
N ALA A 31 28.04 26.10 -31.34
CA ALA A 31 26.73 25.60 -30.90
C ALA A 31 26.35 26.38 -29.61
N GLN A 32 25.39 27.25 -29.68
CA GLN A 32 24.76 27.86 -28.53
C GLN A 32 24.12 26.73 -27.68
N ALA A 33 24.59 26.55 -26.44
CA ALA A 33 24.00 25.66 -25.48
C ALA A 33 22.56 26.08 -25.19
N VAL A 34 21.60 25.27 -25.56
CA VAL A 34 20.20 25.40 -25.13
C VAL A 34 20.17 25.15 -23.62
N PRO A 35 19.67 26.09 -22.80
CA PRO A 35 19.58 25.87 -21.37
C PRO A 35 18.66 24.65 -21.09
N ALA A 36 19.11 23.77 -20.21
CA ALA A 36 18.31 22.64 -19.73
C ALA A 36 16.98 23.14 -19.16
N PRO A 37 15.84 22.49 -19.42
CA PRO A 37 14.58 22.87 -18.82
C PRO A 37 14.71 22.80 -17.32
N GLY A 38 14.39 23.88 -16.63
CA GLY A 38 14.32 23.96 -15.18
C GLY A 38 13.35 22.91 -14.62
N PRO A 39 13.46 22.57 -13.32
CA PRO A 39 12.57 21.59 -12.72
C PRO A 39 11.12 22.00 -12.97
N ALA A 40 10.36 21.11 -13.62
CA ALA A 40 8.94 21.35 -13.87
C ALA A 40 8.26 21.55 -12.52
N GLU A 41 7.73 22.73 -12.32
CA GLU A 41 6.88 23.07 -11.19
C GLU A 41 5.68 22.12 -11.25
N ILE A 42 5.63 21.17 -10.30
CA ILE A 42 4.52 20.24 -10.18
C ILE A 42 3.33 21.10 -9.75
N ALA A 43 2.45 21.41 -10.68
CA ALA A 43 1.18 22.08 -10.39
C ALA A 43 0.46 21.23 -9.34
N VAL A 44 0.37 21.75 -8.13
CA VAL A 44 -0.48 21.20 -7.06
C VAL A 44 -1.90 21.40 -7.58
N ALA A 45 -2.57 20.28 -7.89
CA ALA A 45 -3.98 20.31 -8.27
C ALA A 45 -4.77 21.05 -7.17
N GLU A 46 -5.61 22.00 -7.58
CA GLU A 46 -6.50 22.68 -6.64
C GLU A 46 -7.30 21.62 -5.85
N PRO A 47 -7.39 21.77 -4.52
CA PRO A 47 -8.15 20.82 -3.71
C PRO A 47 -9.61 20.85 -4.20
N ALA A 48 -10.17 19.68 -4.49
CA ALA A 48 -11.58 19.52 -4.81
C ALA A 48 -12.44 20.22 -3.73
N PRO A 49 -13.61 20.83 -4.09
CA PRO A 49 -14.45 21.54 -3.14
C PRO A 49 -14.70 20.65 -1.93
N ARG A 50 -14.41 21.18 -0.74
CA ARG A 50 -14.62 20.48 0.53
C ARG A 50 -16.11 20.25 0.70
N VAL A 51 -16.56 19.03 0.51
CA VAL A 51 -17.88 18.61 0.96
C VAL A 51 -17.86 18.70 2.48
N GLU A 52 -18.76 19.48 3.09
CA GLU A 52 -18.94 19.55 4.53
C GLU A 52 -19.61 18.23 5.00
N GLU A 53 -18.84 17.17 5.08
CA GLU A 53 -19.27 15.89 5.62
C GLU A 53 -19.09 15.91 7.14
N PRO A 54 -20.16 15.74 7.94
CA PRO A 54 -20.02 15.60 9.38
C PRO A 54 -19.38 14.26 9.74
N SER A 55 -18.59 14.25 10.83
CA SER A 55 -18.07 12.98 11.36
C SER A 55 -19.22 12.05 11.75
N VAL A 56 -19.19 10.82 11.25
CA VAL A 56 -20.18 9.78 11.60
C VAL A 56 -19.92 9.16 12.99
N LYS A 57 -18.71 9.38 13.54
CA LYS A 57 -18.33 8.92 14.88
C LYS A 57 -17.19 9.77 15.48
N PRO A 58 -17.50 10.99 15.93
CA PRO A 58 -16.49 11.93 16.40
C PRO A 58 -15.57 11.36 17.48
N GLY A 59 -14.25 11.47 17.27
CA GLY A 59 -13.23 11.13 18.26
C GLY A 59 -12.98 9.64 18.47
N ILE A 60 -13.46 8.77 17.59
CA ILE A 60 -13.19 7.32 17.68
C ILE A 60 -11.69 7.02 17.67
N ASN A 61 -10.90 7.85 16.98
CA ASN A 61 -9.46 7.68 16.85
C ASN A 61 -8.65 8.33 17.97
N ALA A 62 -9.25 9.21 18.79
CA ALA A 62 -8.52 9.95 19.83
C ALA A 62 -7.70 9.07 20.80
N PRO A 63 -8.15 7.86 21.20
CA PRO A 63 -7.38 7.01 22.09
C PRO A 63 -6.01 6.56 21.55
N TYR A 64 -5.83 6.49 20.22
CA TYR A 64 -4.57 6.06 19.59
C TYR A 64 -3.47 7.12 19.67
N PHE A 65 -3.84 8.40 19.86
CA PHE A 65 -2.91 9.53 19.94
C PHE A 65 -2.41 9.82 21.36
N ARG A 66 -2.79 9.00 22.35
CA ARG A 66 -2.31 9.16 23.73
C ARG A 66 -0.87 8.66 23.86
N ASP A 67 -0.16 9.15 24.87
CA ASP A 67 1.25 8.80 25.13
C ASP A 67 1.47 7.29 25.33
N ASP A 68 0.48 6.59 25.94
CA ASP A 68 0.49 5.13 26.12
C ASP A 68 -0.10 4.36 24.92
N GLY A 69 -0.56 5.07 23.91
CA GLY A 69 -1.33 4.51 22.79
C GLY A 69 -0.59 3.40 22.04
N LEU A 70 0.67 3.62 21.69
CA LEU A 70 1.46 2.65 20.93
C LEU A 70 1.57 1.30 21.67
N ASP A 71 2.03 1.29 22.91
CA ASP A 71 2.26 0.06 23.67
C ASP A 71 0.94 -0.66 24.01
N ARG A 72 -0.06 0.11 24.37
CA ARG A 72 -1.38 -0.40 24.69
C ARG A 72 -2.02 -1.07 23.48
N TYR A 73 -2.06 -0.35 22.34
CA TYR A 73 -2.71 -0.87 21.14
C TYR A 73 -1.88 -1.92 20.43
N THR A 74 -0.55 -1.91 20.53
CA THR A 74 0.26 -3.04 20.07
C THR A 74 -0.17 -4.33 20.76
N ARG A 75 -0.30 -4.33 22.08
CA ARG A 75 -0.73 -5.52 22.83
C ARG A 75 -2.14 -5.96 22.47
N ILE A 76 -3.04 -5.02 22.17
CA ILE A 76 -4.41 -5.34 21.78
C ILE A 76 -4.45 -5.87 20.34
N LEU A 77 -3.82 -5.16 19.40
CA LEU A 77 -3.90 -5.47 17.97
C LEU A 77 -3.12 -6.74 17.59
N GLU A 78 -2.05 -7.06 18.32
CA GLU A 78 -1.23 -8.25 18.10
C GLU A 78 -1.55 -9.41 19.09
N ALA A 79 -2.65 -9.31 19.83
CA ALA A 79 -3.04 -10.39 20.75
C ALA A 79 -3.44 -11.66 19.98
N GLU A 80 -2.81 -12.79 20.33
CA GLU A 80 -3.08 -14.10 19.74
C GLU A 80 -4.53 -14.59 19.98
N THR A 81 -5.29 -13.92 20.83
CA THR A 81 -6.72 -14.17 21.02
C THR A 81 -7.56 -13.67 19.85
N ARG A 82 -7.05 -12.72 19.04
CA ARG A 82 -7.76 -12.19 17.87
C ARG A 82 -7.66 -13.13 16.68
N GLU A 83 -8.78 -13.38 16.03
CA GLU A 83 -8.81 -14.22 14.83
C GLU A 83 -7.94 -13.66 13.71
N ILE A 84 -7.91 -12.35 13.50
CA ILE A 84 -7.07 -11.66 12.51
C ILE A 84 -5.58 -11.99 12.71
N VAL A 85 -5.10 -12.03 13.96
CA VAL A 85 -3.69 -12.34 14.27
C VAL A 85 -3.36 -13.79 13.93
N ARG A 86 -4.20 -14.72 14.36
CA ARG A 86 -4.01 -16.17 14.12
C ARG A 86 -4.10 -16.54 12.65
N ARG A 87 -4.95 -15.85 11.90
CA ARG A 87 -5.23 -16.14 10.49
C ARG A 87 -4.62 -15.13 9.52
N ARG A 88 -3.63 -14.36 9.96
CA ARG A 88 -3.02 -13.30 9.15
C ARG A 88 -2.51 -13.78 7.78
N SER A 89 -1.88 -14.95 7.73
CA SER A 89 -1.41 -15.52 6.46
C SER A 89 -2.58 -15.89 5.55
N ASP A 90 -3.61 -16.56 6.08
CA ASP A 90 -4.81 -16.91 5.30
C ASP A 90 -5.51 -15.67 4.75
N ILE A 91 -5.56 -14.58 5.54
CA ILE A 91 -6.15 -13.31 5.13
C ILE A 91 -5.38 -12.71 3.97
N VAL A 92 -4.04 -12.66 4.06
CA VAL A 92 -3.18 -12.10 3.02
C VAL A 92 -3.18 -12.98 1.76
N ASP A 93 -3.16 -14.31 1.91
CA ASP A 93 -3.27 -15.25 0.79
C ASP A 93 -4.59 -15.07 0.02
N ALA A 94 -5.69 -14.84 0.74
CA ALA A 94 -7.00 -14.60 0.14
C ALA A 94 -7.10 -13.25 -0.63
N ILE A 95 -6.19 -12.32 -0.43
CA ILE A 95 -6.11 -11.09 -1.23
C ILE A 95 -5.76 -11.43 -2.68
N GLY A 96 -4.90 -12.44 -2.90
CA GLY A 96 -4.42 -12.84 -4.22
C GLY A 96 -3.37 -11.88 -4.77
N LEU A 97 -2.43 -11.45 -3.91
CA LEU A 97 -1.31 -10.59 -4.34
C LEU A 97 -0.35 -11.38 -5.23
N GLU A 98 0.08 -10.74 -6.30
CA GLU A 98 1.13 -11.26 -7.17
C GLU A 98 2.46 -10.52 -6.93
N GLU A 99 3.58 -11.14 -7.28
CA GLU A 99 4.87 -10.49 -7.21
C GLU A 99 4.90 -9.24 -8.11
N GLY A 100 5.31 -8.12 -7.57
CA GLY A 100 5.31 -6.84 -8.28
C GLY A 100 4.06 -5.99 -8.07
N THR A 101 3.02 -6.48 -7.38
CA THR A 101 1.81 -5.72 -7.07
C THR A 101 2.13 -4.47 -6.26
N VAL A 102 1.47 -3.36 -6.59
CA VAL A 102 1.47 -2.12 -5.81
C VAL A 102 0.20 -2.07 -4.97
N VAL A 103 0.34 -2.31 -3.67
CA VAL A 103 -0.79 -2.40 -2.73
C VAL A 103 -0.70 -1.33 -1.64
N ALA A 104 -1.85 -0.85 -1.17
CA ALA A 104 -1.92 -0.03 0.04
C ALA A 104 -2.59 -0.81 1.19
N ASP A 105 -1.97 -0.80 2.36
CA ASP A 105 -2.53 -1.20 3.65
C ASP A 105 -3.09 0.04 4.34
N ILE A 106 -4.40 0.18 4.35
CA ILE A 106 -5.11 1.34 4.86
C ILE A 106 -5.49 1.13 6.33
N GLY A 107 -4.98 1.99 7.21
CA GLY A 107 -5.04 1.79 8.65
C GLY A 107 -4.10 0.67 9.09
N ALA A 108 -2.86 0.75 8.62
CA ALA A 108 -1.85 -0.30 8.79
C ALA A 108 -1.52 -0.65 10.26
N GLY A 109 -1.86 0.23 11.21
CA GLY A 109 -1.69 0.01 12.64
C GLY A 109 -0.25 -0.34 12.99
N THR A 110 -0.06 -1.50 13.60
CA THR A 110 1.28 -1.99 13.99
C THR A 110 2.10 -2.58 12.84
N GLY A 111 1.53 -2.66 11.63
CA GLY A 111 2.16 -3.24 10.45
C GLY A 111 2.13 -4.76 10.38
N LEU A 112 1.28 -5.41 11.19
CA LEU A 112 1.20 -6.87 11.23
C LEU A 112 0.92 -7.48 9.85
N LEU A 113 -0.10 -6.97 9.14
CA LEU A 113 -0.48 -7.43 7.80
C LEU A 113 0.39 -6.79 6.71
N THR A 114 0.85 -5.56 6.90
CA THR A 114 1.82 -4.88 6.02
C THR A 114 3.04 -5.74 5.75
N ILE A 115 3.63 -6.33 6.80
CA ILE A 115 4.82 -7.17 6.71
C ILE A 115 4.54 -8.44 5.87
N GLU A 116 3.41 -9.10 6.10
CA GLU A 116 3.02 -10.29 5.33
C GLU A 116 2.80 -9.95 3.85
N MET A 117 2.09 -8.86 3.55
CA MET A 117 1.90 -8.39 2.18
C MET A 117 3.23 -8.04 1.50
N ALA A 118 4.16 -7.37 2.21
CA ALA A 118 5.45 -7.00 1.65
C ALA A 118 6.31 -8.22 1.26
N LYS A 119 6.24 -9.30 2.04
CA LYS A 119 6.88 -10.58 1.70
C LYS A 119 6.26 -11.19 0.43
N GLN A 120 4.93 -11.11 0.30
CA GLN A 120 4.20 -11.73 -0.80
C GLN A 120 4.40 -10.99 -2.12
N VAL A 121 4.33 -9.64 -2.14
CA VAL A 121 4.56 -8.86 -3.37
C VAL A 121 6.02 -8.82 -3.79
N GLY A 122 6.95 -9.22 -2.92
CA GLY A 122 8.38 -9.31 -3.20
C GLY A 122 9.04 -7.96 -3.49
N GLN A 123 10.33 -7.99 -3.84
CA GLN A 123 11.13 -6.77 -4.04
C GLN A 123 10.69 -5.91 -5.23
N ARG A 124 9.94 -6.48 -6.19
CA ARG A 124 9.42 -5.75 -7.34
C ARG A 124 8.09 -5.05 -7.06
N GLY A 125 7.38 -5.47 -6.01
CA GLY A 125 6.15 -4.84 -5.54
C GLY A 125 6.42 -3.72 -4.55
N THR A 126 5.35 -3.02 -4.17
CA THR A 126 5.41 -1.97 -3.14
C THR A 126 4.19 -2.06 -2.25
N VAL A 127 4.40 -1.98 -0.93
CA VAL A 127 3.32 -1.83 0.05
C VAL A 127 3.34 -0.43 0.62
N PHE A 128 2.30 0.36 0.34
CA PHE A 128 2.08 1.63 1.01
C PHE A 128 1.37 1.37 2.34
N ALA A 129 2.09 1.52 3.45
CA ALA A 129 1.52 1.45 4.79
C ALA A 129 0.96 2.81 5.19
N VAL A 130 -0.37 2.94 5.15
CA VAL A 130 -1.07 4.21 5.41
C VAL A 130 -1.69 4.18 6.79
N ASP A 131 -1.37 5.15 7.64
CA ASP A 131 -1.99 5.32 8.95
C ASP A 131 -2.03 6.80 9.35
N ILE A 132 -3.00 7.18 10.20
CA ILE A 132 -3.11 8.54 10.74
C ILE A 132 -2.26 8.74 11.99
N VAL A 133 -1.84 7.67 12.66
CA VAL A 133 -1.12 7.68 13.95
C VAL A 133 0.39 7.65 13.71
N PRO A 134 1.15 8.72 14.02
CA PRO A 134 2.60 8.76 13.75
C PRO A 134 3.38 7.64 14.43
N ALA A 135 3.01 7.28 15.66
CA ALA A 135 3.71 6.24 16.41
C ALA A 135 3.62 4.86 15.74
N PHE A 136 2.50 4.53 15.11
CA PHE A 136 2.37 3.30 14.31
C PHE A 136 3.25 3.34 13.07
N LEU A 137 3.33 4.49 12.39
CA LEU A 137 4.17 4.65 11.21
C LEU A 137 5.66 4.45 11.53
N GLU A 138 6.14 4.97 12.68
CA GLU A 138 7.52 4.74 13.13
C GLU A 138 7.76 3.26 13.46
N ARG A 139 6.81 2.60 14.12
CA ARG A 139 6.89 1.16 14.39
C ARG A 139 6.98 0.34 13.10
N ILE A 140 6.19 0.68 12.08
CA ILE A 140 6.24 0.00 10.78
C ILE A 140 7.61 0.17 10.13
N ARG A 141 8.20 1.40 10.16
CA ARG A 141 9.55 1.65 9.64
C ARG A 141 10.60 0.80 10.35
N GLU A 142 10.51 0.71 11.68
CA GLU A 142 11.43 -0.11 12.46
C GLU A 142 11.30 -1.60 12.13
N ARG A 143 10.07 -2.12 12.04
CA ARG A 143 9.82 -3.51 11.65
C ARG A 143 10.36 -3.81 10.25
N ALA A 144 10.05 -2.96 9.27
CA ALA A 144 10.53 -3.09 7.90
C ALA A 144 12.07 -3.17 7.85
N ARG A 145 12.75 -2.28 8.58
CA ARG A 145 14.21 -2.29 8.68
C ARG A 145 14.74 -3.56 9.33
N THR A 146 14.13 -4.01 10.41
CA THR A 146 14.54 -5.21 11.16
C THR A 146 14.39 -6.48 10.32
N GLU A 147 13.33 -6.55 9.52
CA GLU A 147 13.04 -7.69 8.64
C GLU A 147 13.67 -7.57 7.24
N GLY A 148 14.41 -6.47 6.96
CA GLY A 148 15.07 -6.25 5.67
C GLY A 148 14.12 -6.01 4.51
N LEU A 149 12.92 -5.49 4.77
CA LEU A 149 11.87 -5.24 3.78
C LEU A 149 11.99 -3.80 3.25
N GLY A 150 12.70 -3.64 2.12
CA GLY A 150 12.91 -2.34 1.48
C GLY A 150 11.73 -1.88 0.60
N ASN A 151 10.70 -2.69 0.45
CA ASN A 151 9.54 -2.46 -0.41
C ASN A 151 8.31 -1.90 0.32
N ILE A 152 8.47 -1.47 1.58
CA ILE A 152 7.42 -0.81 2.35
C ILE A 152 7.65 0.70 2.33
N VAL A 153 6.63 1.44 1.91
CA VAL A 153 6.58 2.91 1.91
C VAL A 153 5.56 3.37 2.93
N VAL A 154 6.02 4.05 3.96
CA VAL A 154 5.15 4.55 5.04
C VAL A 154 4.58 5.90 4.65
N VAL A 155 3.24 6.02 4.69
CA VAL A 155 2.50 7.20 4.29
C VAL A 155 1.66 7.72 5.45
N ARG A 156 1.77 9.03 5.75
CA ARG A 156 0.88 9.68 6.71
C ARG A 156 -0.46 9.95 6.01
N GLY A 157 -1.49 9.23 6.41
CA GLY A 157 -2.87 9.51 6.04
C GLY A 157 -3.47 10.66 6.85
N GLU A 158 -4.62 11.12 6.40
CA GLU A 158 -5.44 12.11 7.08
C GLU A 158 -6.83 11.51 7.37
N GLU A 159 -7.62 12.14 8.23
CA GLU A 159 -8.98 11.66 8.54
C GLU A 159 -9.90 11.62 7.31
N ARG A 160 -9.61 12.43 6.29
CA ARG A 160 -10.42 12.61 5.07
C ARG A 160 -9.73 12.15 3.78
N ALA A 161 -8.45 11.76 3.85
CA ALA A 161 -7.67 11.42 2.67
C ALA A 161 -6.59 10.38 2.96
N THR A 162 -6.33 9.54 1.97
CA THR A 162 -5.28 8.51 2.06
C THR A 162 -3.86 9.06 1.99
N GLY A 163 -3.66 10.27 1.45
CA GLY A 163 -2.33 10.81 1.14
C GLY A 163 -1.64 10.16 -0.05
N LEU A 164 -2.33 9.29 -0.79
CA LEU A 164 -1.79 8.58 -1.94
C LEU A 164 -2.05 9.31 -3.26
N LYS A 165 -1.15 9.11 -4.23
CA LYS A 165 -1.30 9.72 -5.56
C LYS A 165 -2.44 9.05 -6.34
N PRO A 166 -3.16 9.79 -7.20
CA PRO A 166 -4.18 9.20 -8.07
C PRO A 166 -3.62 8.09 -8.96
N ALA A 167 -4.42 7.06 -9.19
CA ALA A 167 -4.13 5.92 -10.06
C ALA A 167 -2.74 5.29 -9.82
N SER A 168 -2.32 5.20 -8.55
CA SER A 168 -1.02 4.66 -8.16
C SER A 168 -1.07 3.21 -7.66
N LEU A 169 -2.27 2.70 -7.32
CA LEU A 169 -2.45 1.39 -6.71
C LEU A 169 -3.09 0.37 -7.64
N ASP A 170 -2.64 -0.88 -7.55
CA ASP A 170 -3.27 -2.05 -8.15
C ASP A 170 -4.31 -2.66 -7.20
N LEU A 171 -4.12 -2.47 -5.89
CA LEU A 171 -4.99 -2.98 -4.84
C LEU A 171 -4.94 -2.10 -3.60
N ALA A 172 -6.06 -1.97 -2.92
CA ALA A 172 -6.14 -1.45 -1.56
C ALA A 172 -6.68 -2.53 -0.62
N PHE A 173 -6.08 -2.63 0.55
CA PHE A 173 -6.50 -3.53 1.62
C PHE A 173 -6.82 -2.72 2.87
N MET A 174 -7.90 -3.08 3.56
CA MET A 174 -8.35 -2.44 4.79
C MET A 174 -8.83 -3.52 5.75
N CYS A 175 -8.23 -3.58 6.94
CA CYS A 175 -8.59 -4.59 7.94
C CYS A 175 -8.83 -3.95 9.31
N ASP A 176 -10.01 -4.21 9.91
CA ASP A 176 -10.44 -3.63 11.19
C ASP A 176 -10.24 -2.11 11.26
N THR A 177 -10.49 -1.41 10.15
CA THR A 177 -10.21 0.01 9.98
C THR A 177 -11.42 0.80 9.53
N TYR A 178 -12.31 0.23 8.70
CA TYR A 178 -13.45 0.96 8.14
C TYR A 178 -14.34 1.58 9.21
N HIS A 179 -14.58 0.87 10.30
CA HIS A 179 -15.38 1.38 11.42
C HIS A 179 -14.72 2.56 12.16
N HIS A 180 -13.42 2.83 11.90
CA HIS A 180 -12.67 3.98 12.41
C HIS A 180 -12.69 5.20 11.48
N ILE A 181 -13.22 5.07 10.25
CA ILE A 181 -13.29 6.19 9.33
C ILE A 181 -14.43 7.14 9.74
N GLU A 182 -14.06 8.34 10.14
CA GLU A 182 -15.00 9.36 10.60
C GLU A 182 -15.73 10.07 9.45
N TYR A 183 -15.13 10.08 8.24
CA TYR A 183 -15.64 10.76 7.06
C TYR A 183 -15.66 9.81 5.86
N PRO A 184 -16.58 8.81 5.86
CA PRO A 184 -16.54 7.71 4.91
C PRO A 184 -16.71 8.15 3.46
N GLU A 185 -17.57 9.12 3.15
CA GLU A 185 -17.77 9.59 1.78
C GLU A 185 -16.48 10.22 1.22
N THR A 186 -15.91 11.18 1.95
CA THR A 186 -14.70 11.89 1.53
C THR A 186 -13.50 10.95 1.47
N TYR A 187 -13.33 10.09 2.48
CA TYR A 187 -12.20 9.17 2.55
C TYR A 187 -12.24 8.11 1.44
N MET A 188 -13.41 7.47 1.25
CA MET A 188 -13.57 6.45 0.21
C MET A 188 -13.43 7.02 -1.19
N ARG A 189 -13.82 8.28 -1.41
CA ARG A 189 -13.57 8.98 -2.67
C ARG A 189 -12.07 9.21 -2.91
N SER A 190 -11.31 9.58 -1.87
CA SER A 190 -9.85 9.69 -1.94
C SER A 190 -9.21 8.34 -2.27
N LEU A 191 -9.66 7.26 -1.63
CA LEU A 191 -9.17 5.91 -1.91
C LEU A 191 -9.53 5.46 -3.33
N PHE A 192 -10.76 5.73 -3.78
CA PHE A 192 -11.18 5.47 -5.16
C PHE A 192 -10.26 6.14 -6.18
N GLN A 193 -9.90 7.40 -5.96
CA GLN A 193 -8.96 8.11 -6.84
C GLN A 193 -7.56 7.51 -6.85
N ALA A 194 -7.08 6.99 -5.71
CA ALA A 194 -5.75 6.39 -5.59
C ALA A 194 -5.61 5.05 -6.32
N LEU A 195 -6.67 4.28 -6.42
CA LEU A 195 -6.71 3.02 -7.17
C LEU A 195 -6.67 3.28 -8.68
N ARG A 196 -6.13 2.35 -9.46
CA ARG A 196 -6.25 2.33 -10.93
C ARG A 196 -7.62 1.83 -11.36
N GLN A 197 -8.02 2.11 -12.58
CA GLN A 197 -9.21 1.49 -13.18
C GLN A 197 -9.05 -0.04 -13.19
N GLY A 198 -10.10 -0.78 -12.82
CA GLY A 198 -10.06 -2.23 -12.67
C GLY A 198 -9.43 -2.74 -11.38
N ALA A 199 -8.81 -1.86 -10.58
CA ALA A 199 -8.17 -2.22 -9.32
C ALA A 199 -9.18 -2.68 -8.25
N ILE A 200 -8.69 -3.44 -7.28
CA ILE A 200 -9.51 -4.08 -6.24
C ILE A 200 -9.34 -3.37 -4.90
N LEU A 201 -10.44 -3.23 -4.19
CA LEU A 201 -10.48 -2.95 -2.76
C LEU A 201 -10.90 -4.22 -2.02
N VAL A 202 -10.08 -4.67 -1.09
CA VAL A 202 -10.44 -5.71 -0.12
C VAL A 202 -10.70 -5.05 1.23
N LEU A 203 -11.88 -5.31 1.80
CA LEU A 203 -12.32 -4.76 3.07
C LEU A 203 -12.68 -5.90 4.03
N VAL A 204 -11.91 -6.02 5.11
CA VAL A 204 -12.13 -6.96 6.21
C VAL A 204 -12.51 -6.15 7.43
N ASP A 205 -13.70 -6.39 8.00
CA ASP A 205 -14.11 -5.65 9.20
C ASP A 205 -15.06 -6.46 10.08
N MET A 206 -15.25 -6.02 11.30
CA MET A 206 -15.98 -6.74 12.35
C MET A 206 -17.45 -6.95 11.99
N LYS A 207 -17.89 -8.19 12.11
CA LYS A 207 -19.34 -8.53 12.07
C LYS A 207 -20.05 -7.92 13.27
N ARG A 208 -21.20 -7.33 13.01
CA ARG A 208 -22.05 -6.70 14.03
C ARG A 208 -23.50 -7.24 13.98
N PRO A 209 -23.69 -8.57 14.13
CA PRO A 209 -25.02 -9.13 14.07
C PRO A 209 -25.88 -8.66 15.27
N GLU A 210 -27.10 -8.22 14.99
CA GLU A 210 -28.06 -7.83 16.02
C GLU A 210 -28.33 -9.01 16.97
N GLY A 211 -28.48 -8.71 18.26
CA GLY A 211 -28.79 -9.71 19.29
C GLY A 211 -27.64 -10.67 19.63
N GLN A 212 -26.52 -10.65 18.89
CA GLN A 212 -25.38 -11.55 19.12
C GLN A 212 -24.09 -10.80 19.49
N SER A 213 -23.97 -9.53 19.10
CA SER A 213 -22.79 -8.74 19.38
C SER A 213 -22.77 -8.23 20.81
N SER A 214 -21.58 -8.20 21.43
CA SER A 214 -21.42 -7.63 22.77
C SER A 214 -21.72 -6.13 22.76
N PRO A 215 -22.16 -5.55 23.89
CA PRO A 215 -22.35 -4.10 23.99
C PRO A 215 -21.11 -3.27 23.63
N ALA A 216 -19.90 -3.83 23.80
CA ALA A 216 -18.66 -3.18 23.43
C ALA A 216 -18.53 -3.08 21.90
N VAL A 217 -18.78 -4.17 21.17
CA VAL A 217 -18.79 -4.18 19.71
C VAL A 217 -19.84 -3.23 19.16
N LEU A 218 -21.08 -3.27 19.68
CA LEU A 218 -22.16 -2.39 19.24
C LEU A 218 -21.85 -0.91 19.43
N ARG A 219 -21.11 -0.55 20.48
CA ARG A 219 -20.66 0.83 20.68
C ARG A 219 -19.48 1.20 19.81
N HIS A 220 -18.60 0.23 19.47
CA HIS A 220 -17.36 0.48 18.76
C HIS A 220 -17.57 0.48 17.24
N VAL A 221 -18.21 -0.54 16.71
CA VAL A 221 -18.47 -0.70 15.28
C VAL A 221 -19.71 0.10 14.90
N ARG A 222 -19.55 1.15 14.08
CA ARG A 222 -20.61 2.12 13.77
C ARG A 222 -21.65 1.63 12.78
N ALA A 223 -21.23 0.82 11.81
CA ALA A 223 -22.08 0.36 10.71
C ALA A 223 -22.05 -1.17 10.59
N ASP A 224 -23.17 -1.75 10.23
CA ASP A 224 -23.26 -3.15 9.86
C ASP A 224 -22.80 -3.37 8.40
N LYS A 225 -22.62 -4.62 8.02
CA LYS A 225 -22.13 -4.99 6.68
C LYS A 225 -22.95 -4.39 5.53
N PRO A 226 -24.30 -4.44 5.50
CA PRO A 226 -25.08 -3.83 4.43
C PRO A 226 -24.85 -2.32 4.27
N ASN A 227 -24.76 -1.58 5.37
CA ASN A 227 -24.47 -0.15 5.34
C ASN A 227 -23.06 0.13 4.84
N VAL A 228 -22.06 -0.68 5.23
CA VAL A 228 -20.69 -0.57 4.73
C VAL A 228 -20.64 -0.79 3.21
N ILE A 229 -21.32 -1.81 2.69
CA ILE A 229 -21.40 -2.05 1.24
C ILE A 229 -22.00 -0.83 0.54
N ALA A 230 -23.13 -0.31 1.03
CA ALA A 230 -23.79 0.84 0.43
C ALA A 230 -22.92 2.11 0.42
N GLU A 231 -22.20 2.40 1.52
CA GLU A 231 -21.29 3.55 1.61
C GLU A 231 -20.10 3.42 0.64
N VAL A 232 -19.55 2.21 0.48
CA VAL A 232 -18.44 1.95 -0.45
C VAL A 232 -18.91 2.07 -1.90
N GLU A 233 -20.09 1.54 -2.22
CA GLU A 233 -20.69 1.68 -3.56
C GLU A 233 -21.04 3.14 -3.89
N GLN A 234 -21.49 3.92 -2.91
CA GLN A 234 -21.74 5.36 -3.10
C GLN A 234 -20.48 6.14 -3.49
N ALA A 235 -19.29 5.68 -3.08
CA ALA A 235 -18.02 6.27 -3.50
C ALA A 235 -17.62 5.87 -4.95
N GLY A 236 -18.38 4.99 -5.61
CA GLY A 236 -18.20 4.58 -7.01
C GLY A 236 -17.62 3.17 -7.19
N PHE A 237 -17.35 2.46 -6.11
CA PHE A 237 -16.94 1.04 -6.18
C PHE A 237 -18.11 0.15 -6.57
N VAL A 238 -17.79 -1.02 -7.11
CA VAL A 238 -18.77 -2.08 -7.40
C VAL A 238 -18.49 -3.27 -6.49
N PHE A 239 -19.47 -3.71 -5.71
CA PHE A 239 -19.34 -4.92 -4.90
C PHE A 239 -19.22 -6.15 -5.81
N GLU A 240 -18.25 -7.02 -5.55
CA GLU A 240 -18.00 -8.23 -6.32
C GLU A 240 -18.37 -9.51 -5.59
N SER A 241 -17.89 -9.65 -4.37
CA SER A 241 -18.08 -10.90 -3.62
C SER A 241 -17.76 -10.73 -2.13
N GLU A 242 -18.27 -11.67 -1.35
CA GLU A 242 -17.87 -11.93 0.03
C GLU A 242 -17.21 -13.30 0.11
N ILE A 243 -16.14 -13.41 0.88
CA ILE A 243 -15.47 -14.67 1.18
C ILE A 243 -15.76 -15.02 2.64
N ASP A 244 -16.31 -16.20 2.91
CA ASP A 244 -16.55 -16.70 4.27
C ASP A 244 -15.25 -17.30 4.84
N LEU A 245 -14.29 -16.41 5.10
CA LEU A 245 -12.98 -16.78 5.62
C LEU A 245 -12.94 -16.74 7.15
N LEU A 246 -13.62 -15.77 7.77
CA LEU A 246 -13.47 -15.42 9.18
C LEU A 246 -14.82 -15.54 9.92
N ARG A 247 -14.76 -15.91 11.19
CA ARG A 247 -15.96 -15.98 12.06
C ARG A 247 -16.37 -14.60 12.58
N GLU A 248 -15.38 -13.81 13.02
CA GLU A 248 -15.59 -12.53 13.68
C GLU A 248 -15.69 -11.36 12.70
N ASN A 249 -15.12 -11.52 11.49
CA ASN A 249 -15.06 -10.50 10.47
C ASN A 249 -15.72 -10.96 9.16
N TYR A 250 -16.27 -10.01 8.41
CA TYR A 250 -16.58 -10.23 7.00
C TYR A 250 -15.37 -9.89 6.13
N TYR A 251 -15.28 -10.49 4.94
CA TYR A 251 -14.22 -10.29 3.97
C TYR A 251 -14.87 -9.95 2.63
N LEU A 252 -14.87 -8.66 2.25
CA LEU A 252 -15.55 -8.14 1.07
C LEU A 252 -14.55 -7.74 -0.01
N ARG A 253 -14.92 -7.95 -1.26
CA ARG A 253 -14.18 -7.49 -2.43
C ARG A 253 -15.04 -6.52 -3.23
N PHE A 254 -14.41 -5.42 -3.63
CA PHE A 254 -14.99 -4.41 -4.50
C PHE A 254 -14.03 -4.11 -5.64
N ARG A 255 -14.57 -3.66 -6.77
CA ARG A 255 -13.79 -3.19 -7.92
C ARG A 255 -13.98 -1.70 -8.13
N ARG A 256 -12.92 -1.01 -8.52
CA ARG A 256 -12.99 0.27 -9.18
C ARG A 256 -13.27 0.02 -10.68
N PRO A 257 -14.47 0.37 -11.22
CA PRO A 257 -14.81 0.16 -12.62
C PRO A 257 -13.98 0.99 -13.59
#